data_9ab2e920102ed013ca91fb6112b4d724
#
_entry.id   9ab2e920102ed013ca91fb6112b4d724
#
_cell.length_a   1.000
_cell.length_b   1.000
_cell.length_c   1.000
_cell.angle_alpha   90.00
_cell.angle_beta   90.00
_cell.angle_gamma   90.00
#
_symmetry.space_group_name_H-M   'P 1'
#
loop_
_entity.id
_entity.type
_entity.pdbx_description
1 polymer ?
#
loop_
_entity_poly.entity_id
_entity_poly.type
_entity_poly.pdbx_seq_one_letter_code
_entity_poly.pdbx_strand_id
1 'polypeptide(L)'
;VIPRLWLPEAIMEGKAEGYAWDGKSIEAQFNKISYPKAGYSPVKMLYKIGGSIISTMPDSNRHVKMYRSPNLEFVVSQAIWNEGETKFADIILPACTNFERPDISEWAALGGYAHHGQTQLNNRVAVFQHQAIQPMGESKSDYTIFSMICERLGLSAYFTEGITEL
;
A
#
# COMPACT_ATOMS: atom_id res chain seq x y z
N VAL A 1 3.45 11.57 6.05
CA VAL A 1 3.97 10.29 5.51
C VAL A 1 5.08 9.82 6.41
N ILE A 2 5.06 8.54 6.80
CA ILE A 2 6.12 7.91 7.59
C ILE A 2 7.10 7.27 6.60
N PRO A 3 8.40 7.54 6.69
CA PRO A 3 9.39 6.80 5.91
C PRO A 3 9.29 5.30 6.21
N ARG A 4 9.38 4.44 5.21
CA ARG A 4 9.20 2.99 5.38
C ARG A 4 10.14 2.39 6.43
N LEU A 5 11.37 2.88 6.51
CA LEU A 5 12.35 2.42 7.48
C LEU A 5 12.04 2.82 8.93
N TRP A 6 11.16 3.81 9.11
CA TRP A 6 10.75 4.28 10.44
C TRP A 6 9.43 3.66 10.91
N LEU A 7 8.79 2.85 10.05
CA LEU A 7 7.51 2.25 10.38
C LEU A 7 7.56 1.39 11.65
N PRO A 8 8.62 0.60 11.90
CA PRO A 8 8.73 -0.15 13.14
C PRO A 8 8.71 0.74 14.39
N GLU A 9 9.49 1.80 14.44
CA GLU A 9 9.52 2.74 15.59
C GLU A 9 8.19 3.48 15.71
N ALA A 10 7.66 3.95 14.60
CA ALA A 10 6.38 4.66 14.59
C ALA A 10 5.27 3.83 15.23
N ILE A 11 5.27 2.51 15.03
CA ILE A 11 4.28 1.61 15.62
C ILE A 11 4.69 1.18 17.03
N MET A 12 5.90 0.67 17.22
CA MET A 12 6.33 0.11 18.50
C MET A 12 6.46 1.17 19.60
N GLU A 13 6.92 2.37 19.24
CA GLU A 13 7.14 3.47 20.19
C GLU A 13 6.04 4.54 20.14
N GLY A 14 5.14 4.47 19.16
CA GLY A 14 4.10 5.46 18.92
C GLY A 14 4.63 6.81 18.44
N LYS A 15 5.92 6.91 18.16
CA LYS A 15 6.59 8.14 17.69
C LYS A 15 7.78 7.80 16.81
N ALA A 16 8.06 8.68 15.87
CA ALA A 16 9.30 8.68 15.11
C ALA A 16 9.61 10.11 14.65
N GLU A 17 10.87 10.51 14.68
CA GLU A 17 11.28 11.82 14.18
C GLU A 17 12.70 11.78 13.62
N GLY A 18 12.95 12.65 12.68
CA GLY A 18 14.27 12.78 12.06
C GLY A 18 14.20 13.52 10.74
N TYR A 19 15.24 13.36 9.99
CA TYR A 19 15.37 13.92 8.65
C TYR A 19 15.42 12.78 7.65
N ALA A 20 14.53 12.80 6.67
CA ALA A 20 14.51 11.81 5.61
C ALA A 20 14.28 12.51 4.28
N TRP A 21 15.01 12.11 3.28
CA TRP A 21 14.78 12.57 1.93
C TRP A 21 13.46 11.97 1.40
N ASP A 22 12.56 12.82 0.97
CA ASP A 22 11.26 12.41 0.42
C ASP A 22 11.32 12.08 -1.08
N GLY A 23 12.52 12.15 -1.66
CA GLY A 23 12.73 11.85 -3.05
C GLY A 23 12.45 12.96 -4.03
N LYS A 24 12.01 14.14 -3.60
CA LYS A 24 11.58 15.22 -4.49
C LYS A 24 12.64 16.26 -4.73
N SER A 25 13.27 16.75 -3.68
CA SER A 25 14.32 17.74 -3.80
C SER A 25 15.43 17.52 -2.77
N ILE A 26 16.61 18.07 -3.05
CA ILE A 26 17.74 18.01 -2.11
C ILE A 26 17.38 18.76 -0.82
N GLU A 27 16.64 19.85 -0.92
CA GLU A 27 16.22 20.65 0.23
C GLU A 27 15.27 19.90 1.15
N ALA A 28 14.49 18.95 0.62
CA ALA A 28 13.54 18.16 1.40
C ALA A 28 14.23 17.33 2.49
N GLN A 29 15.50 16.95 2.29
CA GLN A 29 16.26 16.20 3.31
C GLN A 29 16.53 17.01 4.60
N PHE A 30 16.39 18.34 4.55
CA PHE A 30 16.58 19.20 5.70
C PHE A 30 15.27 19.48 6.46
N ASN A 31 14.15 18.99 5.97
CA ASN A 31 12.86 19.14 6.63
C ASN A 31 12.71 18.06 7.69
N LYS A 32 12.58 18.47 8.94
CA LYS A 32 12.30 17.52 10.03
C LYS A 32 10.92 16.91 9.85
N ILE A 33 10.87 15.58 9.85
CA ILE A 33 9.64 14.82 9.87
C ILE A 33 9.39 14.39 11.31
N SER A 34 8.21 14.66 11.83
CA SER A 34 7.75 14.21 13.14
C SER A 34 6.47 13.42 13.00
N TYR A 35 6.42 12.29 13.68
CA TYR A 35 5.26 11.41 13.72
C TYR A 35 4.93 11.03 15.18
N PRO A 36 3.65 11.01 15.57
CA PRO A 36 2.52 11.55 14.83
C PRO A 36 2.60 13.07 14.69
N LYS A 37 1.88 13.64 13.71
CA LYS A 37 1.69 15.09 13.68
C LYS A 37 0.92 15.53 14.94
N ALA A 38 1.16 16.75 15.37
CA ALA A 38 0.41 17.34 16.48
C ALA A 38 -1.11 17.22 16.24
N GLY A 39 -1.82 16.69 17.24
CA GLY A 39 -3.26 16.46 17.17
C GLY A 39 -3.69 15.14 16.51
N TYR A 40 -2.76 14.31 16.03
CA TYR A 40 -3.05 13.00 15.46
C TYR A 40 -2.63 11.86 16.40
N SER A 41 -3.39 10.79 16.39
CA SER A 41 -3.05 9.56 17.12
C SER A 41 -1.96 8.77 16.38
N PRO A 42 -1.19 7.94 17.09
CA PRO A 42 -0.35 6.93 16.47
C PRO A 42 -1.15 5.93 15.63
N VAL A 43 -0.46 5.28 14.69
CA VAL A 43 -1.03 4.20 13.88
C VAL A 43 -1.40 3.02 14.77
N LYS A 44 -2.62 2.53 14.62
CA LYS A 44 -3.15 1.36 15.31
C LYS A 44 -3.56 0.26 14.33
N MET A 45 -3.81 0.62 13.08
CA MET A 45 -4.19 -0.29 12.02
C MET A 45 -3.23 -0.16 10.84
N LEU A 46 -2.86 -1.29 10.26
CA LEU A 46 -2.09 -1.35 9.03
C LEU A 46 -2.91 -2.06 7.95
N TYR A 47 -3.19 -1.34 6.86
CA TYR A 47 -3.74 -1.93 5.66
C TYR A 47 -2.64 -2.06 4.62
N LYS A 48 -2.21 -3.27 4.34
CA LYS A 48 -1.14 -3.57 3.40
C LYS A 48 -1.72 -4.02 2.05
N ILE A 49 -1.25 -3.41 0.97
CA ILE A 49 -1.62 -3.76 -0.40
C ILE A 49 -0.36 -4.20 -1.13
N GLY A 50 -0.37 -5.43 -1.62
CA GLY A 50 0.75 -5.99 -2.37
C GLY A 50 2.08 -5.99 -1.63
N GLY A 51 3.13 -6.44 -2.28
CA GLY A 51 4.51 -6.40 -1.79
C GLY A 51 4.73 -6.97 -0.39
N SER A 52 5.97 -7.13 0.01
CA SER A 52 6.32 -7.56 1.37
C SER A 52 7.32 -6.59 2.00
N ILE A 53 6.94 -5.94 3.09
CA ILE A 53 7.83 -5.06 3.84
C ILE A 53 8.93 -5.91 4.52
N ILE A 54 8.55 -7.03 5.14
CA ILE A 54 9.49 -7.92 5.83
C ILE A 54 10.57 -8.45 4.89
N SER A 55 10.21 -8.77 3.65
CA SER A 55 11.14 -9.36 2.70
C SER A 55 11.99 -8.33 1.93
N THR A 56 11.54 -7.08 1.86
CA THR A 56 12.16 -6.05 1.03
C THR A 56 12.87 -4.96 1.82
N MET A 57 12.56 -4.81 3.11
CA MET A 57 13.20 -3.81 3.95
C MET A 57 14.31 -4.43 4.80
N PRO A 58 15.37 -3.69 5.11
CA PRO A 58 16.41 -4.15 6.01
C PRO A 58 15.86 -4.41 7.41
N ASP A 59 16.50 -5.32 8.14
CA ASP A 59 16.15 -5.73 9.49
C ASP A 59 14.74 -6.34 9.59
N SER A 60 14.55 -7.49 8.94
CA SER A 60 13.30 -8.24 8.97
C SER A 60 12.82 -8.56 10.39
N ASN A 61 13.73 -8.83 11.32
CA ASN A 61 13.38 -9.13 12.71
C ASN A 61 12.72 -7.95 13.42
N ARG A 62 13.13 -6.73 13.10
CA ARG A 62 12.53 -5.51 13.63
C ARG A 62 11.11 -5.31 13.09
N HIS A 63 10.87 -5.63 11.82
CA HIS A 63 9.53 -5.62 11.23
C HIS A 63 8.63 -6.71 11.83
N VAL A 64 9.18 -7.90 12.11
CA VAL A 64 8.43 -8.95 12.82
C VAL A 64 8.03 -8.49 14.23
N LYS A 65 8.92 -7.80 14.95
CA LYS A 65 8.57 -7.21 16.26
C LYS A 65 7.47 -6.16 16.14
N MET A 66 7.51 -5.34 15.10
CA MET A 66 6.47 -4.36 14.79
C MET A 66 5.09 -5.03 14.63
N TYR A 67 5.02 -6.08 13.82
CA TYR A 67 3.76 -6.81 13.60
C TYR A 67 3.23 -7.50 14.87
N ARG A 68 4.10 -7.81 15.82
CA ARG A 68 3.75 -8.39 17.11
C ARG A 68 3.56 -7.37 18.23
N SER A 69 3.68 -6.08 17.90
CA SER A 69 3.52 -5.01 18.87
C SER A 69 2.06 -4.89 19.32
N PRO A 70 1.80 -4.76 20.63
CA PRO A 70 0.43 -4.51 21.12
C PRO A 70 -0.13 -3.15 20.67
N ASN A 71 0.72 -2.26 20.16
CA ASN A 71 0.29 -0.97 19.62
C ASN A 71 -0.32 -1.09 18.23
N LEU A 72 -0.05 -2.19 17.51
CA LEU A 72 -0.67 -2.50 16.23
C LEU A 72 -1.87 -3.40 16.48
N GLU A 73 -3.05 -2.80 16.55
CA GLU A 73 -4.28 -3.48 16.98
C GLU A 73 -4.92 -4.31 15.88
N PHE A 74 -4.68 -3.97 14.60
CA PHE A 74 -5.34 -4.63 13.48
C PHE A 74 -4.51 -4.56 12.20
N VAL A 75 -4.42 -5.68 11.49
CA VAL A 75 -3.67 -5.78 10.22
C VAL A 75 -4.54 -6.41 9.13
N VAL A 76 -4.69 -5.70 8.03
CA VAL A 76 -5.29 -6.23 6.80
C VAL A 76 -4.20 -6.42 5.76
N SER A 77 -4.19 -7.57 5.11
CA SER A 77 -3.32 -7.84 3.97
C SER A 77 -4.15 -8.13 2.72
N GLN A 78 -4.06 -7.24 1.75
CA GLN A 78 -4.62 -7.43 0.41
C GLN A 78 -3.47 -7.83 -0.51
N ALA A 79 -3.44 -9.10 -0.90
CA ALA A 79 -2.30 -9.66 -1.62
C ALA A 79 -2.73 -10.78 -2.57
N ILE A 80 -1.94 -10.95 -3.63
CA ILE A 80 -2.08 -12.02 -4.62
C ILE A 80 -1.61 -13.36 -4.04
N TRP A 81 -0.56 -13.31 -3.20
CA TRP A 81 0.10 -14.48 -2.64
C TRP A 81 0.02 -14.50 -1.12
N ASN A 82 -0.09 -15.70 -0.56
CA ASN A 82 0.06 -15.90 0.89
C ASN A 82 1.55 -15.86 1.26
N GLU A 83 2.09 -14.68 1.33
CA GLU A 83 3.49 -14.41 1.68
C GLU A 83 3.75 -14.56 3.19
N GLY A 84 5.03 -14.53 3.57
CA GLY A 84 5.41 -14.57 4.99
C GLY A 84 4.76 -13.48 5.83
N GLU A 85 4.52 -12.32 5.26
CA GLU A 85 3.92 -11.16 5.92
C GLU A 85 2.41 -11.28 6.12
N THR A 86 1.70 -11.98 5.23
CA THR A 86 0.27 -12.22 5.38
C THR A 86 -0.05 -13.06 6.62
N LYS A 87 0.93 -13.80 7.13
CA LYS A 87 0.80 -14.57 8.39
C LYS A 87 0.62 -13.71 9.64
N PHE A 88 0.87 -12.42 9.53
CA PHE A 88 0.65 -11.46 10.62
C PHE A 88 -0.66 -10.69 10.46
N ALA A 89 -1.42 -10.95 9.40
CA ALA A 89 -2.68 -10.27 9.16
C ALA A 89 -3.83 -10.92 9.93
N ASP A 90 -4.72 -10.10 10.46
CA ASP A 90 -5.98 -10.52 11.05
C ASP A 90 -7.00 -10.85 9.96
N ILE A 91 -6.94 -10.13 8.84
CA ILE A 91 -7.76 -10.38 7.65
C ILE A 91 -6.87 -10.42 6.41
N ILE A 92 -7.07 -11.44 5.58
CA ILE A 92 -6.47 -11.56 4.26
C ILE A 92 -7.56 -11.36 3.22
N LEU A 93 -7.36 -10.41 2.33
CA LEU A 93 -8.22 -10.15 1.17
C LEU A 93 -7.48 -10.62 -0.08
N PRO A 94 -7.92 -11.74 -0.70
CA PRO A 94 -7.26 -12.24 -1.90
C PRO A 94 -7.51 -11.29 -3.08
N ALA A 95 -6.43 -10.82 -3.67
CA ALA A 95 -6.46 -9.92 -4.82
C ALA A 95 -6.18 -10.68 -6.12
N CYS A 96 -6.81 -10.25 -7.19
CA CYS A 96 -6.56 -10.75 -8.52
C CYS A 96 -5.14 -10.45 -8.98
N THR A 97 -4.57 -11.38 -9.74
CA THR A 97 -3.37 -11.13 -10.54
C THR A 97 -3.72 -10.20 -11.72
N ASN A 98 -2.70 -9.70 -12.40
CA ASN A 98 -2.91 -8.87 -13.59
C ASN A 98 -3.64 -9.61 -14.72
N PHE A 99 -3.56 -10.94 -14.77
CA PHE A 99 -4.28 -11.74 -15.78
C PHE A 99 -5.76 -11.94 -15.45
N GLU A 100 -6.14 -11.78 -14.20
CA GLU A 100 -7.48 -12.05 -13.67
C GLU A 100 -8.38 -10.82 -13.62
N ARG A 101 -7.88 -9.66 -14.00
CA ARG A 101 -8.61 -8.38 -13.98
C ARG A 101 -8.31 -7.52 -15.19
N PRO A 102 -9.21 -6.62 -15.59
CA PRO A 102 -8.83 -5.51 -16.45
C PRO A 102 -7.95 -4.53 -15.68
N ASP A 103 -7.06 -3.84 -16.37
CA ASP A 103 -6.18 -2.84 -15.76
C ASP A 103 -5.74 -1.79 -16.76
N ILE A 104 -5.34 -0.65 -16.27
CA ILE A 104 -4.63 0.37 -17.04
C ILE A 104 -3.18 0.37 -16.57
N SER A 105 -2.30 -0.14 -17.43
CA SER A 105 -0.91 -0.33 -17.03
C SER A 105 -0.13 0.98 -17.06
N GLU A 106 0.43 1.34 -15.93
CA GLU A 106 1.46 2.38 -15.85
C GLU A 106 2.81 1.94 -16.43
N TRP A 107 2.99 0.65 -16.70
CA TRP A 107 4.19 0.07 -17.30
C TRP A 107 4.45 0.51 -18.74
N ALA A 108 3.48 1.11 -19.38
CA ALA A 108 3.66 1.83 -20.62
C ALA A 108 4.54 3.09 -20.47
N ALA A 109 4.77 3.50 -19.25
CA ALA A 109 5.77 4.49 -18.97
C ALA A 109 7.16 3.90 -19.10
N LEU A 110 7.81 4.32 -20.12
CA LEU A 110 9.22 4.18 -20.47
C LEU A 110 10.10 3.53 -19.38
N GLY A 111 10.45 2.26 -19.58
CA GLY A 111 11.45 1.60 -18.77
C GLY A 111 11.04 1.21 -17.36
N GLY A 112 9.76 1.13 -17.08
CA GLY A 112 9.21 0.45 -15.90
C GLY A 112 9.48 1.13 -14.57
N TYR A 113 10.65 1.14 -14.11
CA TYR A 113 10.99 1.62 -12.75
C TYR A 113 11.34 3.11 -12.65
N ALA A 114 11.15 3.87 -13.67
CA ALA A 114 11.51 5.29 -13.68
C ALA A 114 10.66 6.14 -12.72
N HIS A 115 9.73 5.50 -12.01
CA HIS A 115 8.72 6.25 -11.29
C HIS A 115 8.68 6.00 -9.84
N HIS A 116 9.69 6.29 -9.16
CA HIS A 116 9.60 6.43 -7.71
C HIS A 116 9.05 7.81 -7.30
N GLY A 117 7.98 8.23 -7.93
CA GLY A 117 7.28 9.48 -7.59
C GLY A 117 8.05 10.76 -7.87
N GLN A 118 9.22 10.66 -8.49
CA GLN A 118 10.12 11.79 -8.63
C GLN A 118 10.24 12.34 -10.04
N THR A 119 9.90 11.52 -11.00
CA THR A 119 9.90 11.92 -12.38
C THR A 119 8.47 11.96 -12.88
N GLN A 120 7.99 13.14 -13.16
CA GLN A 120 6.77 13.33 -13.92
C GLN A 120 7.07 12.89 -15.36
N LEU A 121 7.00 11.60 -15.62
CA LEU A 121 7.09 11.11 -16.96
C LEU A 121 5.77 11.38 -17.67
N ASN A 122 5.87 12.07 -18.73
CA ASN A 122 4.78 12.28 -19.65
C ASN A 122 4.54 10.97 -20.41
N ASN A 123 3.63 10.16 -19.89
CA ASN A 123 3.27 8.89 -20.50
C ASN A 123 2.51 9.19 -21.79
N ARG A 124 3.14 8.91 -22.93
CA ARG A 124 2.52 9.07 -24.24
C ARG A 124 1.71 7.85 -24.67
N VAL A 125 1.76 6.79 -23.88
CA VAL A 125 1.10 5.52 -24.18
C VAL A 125 0.31 5.08 -22.96
N ALA A 126 -0.98 4.84 -23.12
CA ALA A 126 -1.81 4.14 -22.17
C ALA A 126 -2.05 2.72 -22.68
N VAL A 127 -1.78 1.73 -21.85
CA VAL A 127 -2.04 0.33 -22.18
C VAL A 127 -3.25 -0.16 -21.39
N PHE A 128 -4.28 -0.56 -22.11
CA PHE A 128 -5.41 -1.27 -21.54
C PHE A 128 -5.14 -2.75 -21.54
N GLN A 129 -5.13 -3.34 -20.37
CA GLN A 129 -5.00 -4.77 -20.20
C GLN A 129 -6.39 -5.38 -20.05
N HIS A 130 -6.72 -6.32 -20.92
CA HIS A 130 -7.95 -7.08 -20.77
C HIS A 130 -7.75 -8.27 -19.84
N GLN A 131 -8.79 -8.62 -19.12
CA GLN A 131 -8.82 -9.84 -18.34
C GLN A 131 -8.59 -11.04 -19.26
N ALA A 132 -7.60 -11.86 -18.96
CA ALA A 132 -7.22 -13.03 -19.77
C ALA A 132 -7.80 -14.34 -19.22
N ILE A 133 -7.97 -14.44 -17.90
CA ILE A 133 -8.49 -15.61 -17.21
C ILE A 133 -9.48 -15.19 -16.14
N GLN A 134 -10.36 -16.11 -15.73
CA GLN A 134 -11.28 -15.84 -14.62
C GLN A 134 -10.51 -15.76 -13.29
N PRO A 135 -10.96 -14.92 -12.34
CA PRO A 135 -10.41 -14.87 -10.99
C PRO A 135 -10.40 -16.25 -10.33
N MET A 136 -9.31 -16.58 -9.67
CA MET A 136 -9.14 -17.84 -9.00
C MET A 136 -9.70 -17.78 -7.58
N GLY A 137 -10.53 -18.74 -7.21
CA GLY A 137 -11.12 -18.83 -5.87
C GLY A 137 -11.99 -17.62 -5.52
N GLU A 138 -11.68 -16.95 -4.43
CA GLU A 138 -12.42 -15.76 -3.95
C GLU A 138 -11.72 -14.45 -4.31
N SER A 139 -10.67 -14.49 -5.15
CA SER A 139 -9.92 -13.30 -5.51
C SER A 139 -10.81 -12.28 -6.24
N LYS A 140 -10.57 -11.02 -5.95
CA LYS A 140 -11.27 -9.89 -6.54
C LYS A 140 -10.25 -8.82 -6.98
N SER A 141 -10.64 -8.01 -7.95
CA SER A 141 -9.82 -6.85 -8.30
C SER A 141 -9.72 -5.88 -7.12
N ASP A 142 -8.64 -5.10 -7.11
CA ASP A 142 -8.45 -4.08 -6.08
C ASP A 142 -9.63 -3.08 -6.06
N TYR A 143 -10.12 -2.72 -7.24
CA TYR A 143 -11.29 -1.85 -7.37
C TYR A 143 -12.53 -2.46 -6.71
N THR A 144 -12.84 -3.72 -7.01
CA THR A 144 -13.98 -4.43 -6.42
C THR A 144 -13.83 -4.54 -4.90
N ILE A 145 -12.63 -4.86 -4.38
CA ILE A 145 -12.39 -4.94 -2.94
C ILE A 145 -12.69 -3.61 -2.26
N PHE A 146 -12.14 -2.51 -2.79
CA PHE A 146 -12.38 -1.20 -2.21
C PHE A 146 -13.83 -0.72 -2.38
N SER A 147 -14.48 -1.03 -3.50
CA SER A 147 -15.91 -0.74 -3.69
C SER A 147 -16.77 -1.40 -2.63
N MET A 148 -16.51 -2.68 -2.33
CA MET A 148 -17.23 -3.43 -1.29
C MET A 148 -16.97 -2.88 0.12
N ILE A 149 -15.75 -2.43 0.41
CA ILE A 149 -15.42 -1.78 1.68
C ILE A 149 -16.16 -0.44 1.79
N CYS A 150 -16.10 0.38 0.74
CA CYS A 150 -16.76 1.68 0.71
C CYS A 150 -18.28 1.57 0.80
N GLU A 151 -18.87 0.54 0.22
CA GLU A 151 -20.31 0.26 0.37
C GLU A 151 -20.68 0.06 1.84
N ARG A 152 -19.93 -0.76 2.57
CA ARG A 152 -20.18 -1.00 4.01
C ARG A 152 -19.96 0.22 4.88
N LEU A 153 -19.11 1.13 4.43
CA LEU A 153 -18.82 2.40 5.11
C LEU A 153 -19.78 3.53 4.70
N GLY A 154 -20.71 3.28 3.77
CA GLY A 154 -21.62 4.32 3.23
C GLY A 154 -20.91 5.34 2.33
N LEU A 155 -19.77 4.96 1.74
CA LEU A 155 -18.91 5.82 0.92
C LEU A 155 -18.95 5.46 -0.58
N SER A 156 -19.87 4.61 -1.03
CA SER A 156 -19.92 4.12 -2.41
C SER A 156 -19.91 5.25 -3.43
N ALA A 157 -20.81 6.20 -3.29
CA ALA A 157 -20.92 7.32 -4.24
C ALA A 157 -19.64 8.16 -4.31
N TYR A 158 -18.93 8.29 -3.19
CA TYR A 158 -17.68 9.03 -3.13
C TYR A 158 -16.53 8.27 -3.81
N PHE A 159 -16.50 6.95 -3.66
CA PHE A 159 -15.42 6.12 -4.21
C PHE A 159 -15.61 5.82 -5.69
N THR A 160 -16.81 5.41 -6.07
CA THR A 160 -17.08 4.95 -7.45
C THR A 160 -17.50 6.08 -8.39
N GLU A 161 -17.99 7.20 -7.85
CA GLU A 161 -18.59 8.30 -8.65
C GLU A 161 -19.66 7.80 -9.62
N GLY A 162 -20.30 6.65 -9.31
CA GLY A 162 -21.28 5.99 -10.17
C GLY A 162 -20.68 5.18 -11.33
N ILE A 163 -19.37 5.01 -11.38
CA ILE A 163 -18.66 4.25 -12.41
C ILE A 163 -18.44 2.82 -11.91
N THR A 164 -18.58 1.87 -12.80
CA THR A 164 -18.21 0.46 -12.55
C THR A 164 -16.82 0.16 -13.09
N GLU A 165 -16.23 -0.93 -12.59
CA GLU A 165 -15.02 -1.49 -13.19
C GLU A 165 -15.29 -1.91 -14.65
N LEU A 166 -14.29 -1.74 -15.51
CA LEU A 166 -14.35 -2.04 -16.95
C LEU A 166 -14.65 -3.53 -17.24
#